data_3790eba886c496b33cd39099e3f3f28d
#
_entry.id   3790eba886c496b33cd39099e3f3f28d
#
_cell.length_a   1.000
_cell.length_b   1.000
_cell.length_c   1.000
_cell.angle_alpha   90.00
_cell.angle_beta   90.00
_cell.angle_gamma   90.00
#
_symmetry.space_group_name_H-M   'P 1'
#
loop_
_entity.id
_entity.type
_entity.pdbx_description
1 polymer ?
#
loop_
_entity_poly.entity_id
_entity_poly.type
_entity_poly.pdbx_seq_one_letter_code
_entity_poly.pdbx_strand_id
1 'polypeptide(L)'
;MLDSGLRFRFYLRKNIKFHDGHPCTARDVIQSYKIMTDPRTPTAYAVNYTKIKSVTAIDDYTVDVSYTESHAPALDDLASLHILPGHLVTSAEKIAEHPLNRKPIGTGPYMFVEWQSNVKITLKANPDYFLGRPNIEGFEYRIIPDQQTIFLELKTGHLDRGGLTPLQWERQTNTPDIQKLLTKYEWTGLNYTYLGFNLKREPFADKRVRHALNYAINRTQIIDGVLMGHGKPLYGPMPPDLWYSNPNLPTYPYDPAKAKALLAEAGFKDTDGDGIIDRNGSKFSFEVITNQGNPLREQTAQIMQANFKDLGIDMQIRVVEWSAFLEKFVDTRNFDAIILGWALGPEPDQYNFWHSSQTGKKQFNFVGYNNPRVDELLEISRRTVEREARKKALYELQSILADDAPYAWLFTPDSLAVVHTRIRGVEKDIAGIGHNFEHWWIPAPMQAAIP
;
A
#
# COMPACT_ATOMS: atom_id res chain seq x y z
N MET A 1 -25.12 -10.88 -9.46
CA MET A 1 -24.79 -12.06 -8.63
C MET A 1 -25.88 -13.12 -8.84
N LEU A 2 -25.50 -14.36 -9.05
CA LEU A 2 -26.36 -15.51 -9.28
C LEU A 2 -25.96 -16.65 -8.34
N ASP A 3 -26.84 -17.66 -8.20
CA ASP A 3 -26.57 -18.89 -7.46
C ASP A 3 -26.02 -18.64 -6.04
N SER A 4 -26.70 -17.77 -5.28
CA SER A 4 -26.35 -17.41 -3.88
C SER A 4 -24.90 -16.90 -3.73
N GLY A 5 -24.37 -16.22 -4.74
CA GLY A 5 -23.01 -15.65 -4.71
C GLY A 5 -21.92 -16.55 -5.26
N LEU A 6 -22.28 -17.73 -5.80
CA LEU A 6 -21.30 -18.62 -6.43
C LEU A 6 -21.05 -18.32 -7.90
N ARG A 7 -21.85 -17.45 -8.51
CA ARG A 7 -21.69 -17.04 -9.90
C ARG A 7 -21.97 -15.56 -10.08
N PHE A 8 -21.07 -14.89 -10.82
CA PHE A 8 -21.19 -13.50 -11.22
C PHE A 8 -21.29 -13.44 -12.74
N ARG A 9 -22.30 -12.73 -13.25
CA ARG A 9 -22.42 -12.44 -14.67
C ARG A 9 -22.14 -10.98 -14.92
N PHE A 10 -21.20 -10.70 -15.82
CA PHE A 10 -20.81 -9.36 -16.25
C PHE A 10 -21.25 -9.11 -17.68
N TYR A 11 -21.89 -7.97 -17.90
CA TYR A 11 -22.25 -7.47 -19.22
C TYR A 11 -21.27 -6.37 -19.59
N LEU A 12 -20.43 -6.64 -20.57
CA LEU A 12 -19.44 -5.69 -21.06
C LEU A 12 -20.10 -4.63 -21.94
N ARG A 13 -19.58 -3.40 -21.89
CA ARG A 13 -19.99 -2.34 -22.81
C ARG A 13 -19.50 -2.69 -24.21
N LYS A 14 -20.36 -2.51 -25.22
CA LYS A 14 -20.04 -2.88 -26.61
C LYS A 14 -19.16 -1.86 -27.34
N ASN A 15 -19.00 -0.66 -26.77
CA ASN A 15 -18.23 0.44 -27.35
C ASN A 15 -16.83 0.60 -26.78
N ILE A 16 -16.33 -0.38 -25.99
CA ILE A 16 -14.99 -0.32 -25.45
C ILE A 16 -13.99 -0.75 -26.52
N LYS A 17 -12.97 0.10 -26.73
CA LYS A 17 -11.81 -0.21 -27.58
C LYS A 17 -10.53 -0.07 -26.79
N PHE A 18 -9.56 -0.91 -27.09
CA PHE A 18 -8.18 -0.67 -26.68
C PHE A 18 -7.62 0.56 -27.41
N HIS A 19 -6.55 1.14 -26.87
CA HIS A 19 -5.92 2.35 -27.40
C HIS A 19 -5.37 2.20 -28.82
N ASP A 20 -5.24 0.98 -29.32
CA ASP A 20 -4.86 0.66 -30.70
C ASP A 20 -6.07 0.44 -31.64
N GLY A 21 -7.29 0.65 -31.14
CA GLY A 21 -8.53 0.58 -31.88
C GLY A 21 -9.22 -0.78 -31.87
N HIS A 22 -8.59 -1.87 -31.38
CA HIS A 22 -9.22 -3.17 -31.28
C HIS A 22 -10.37 -3.19 -30.25
N PRO A 23 -11.51 -3.85 -30.53
CA PRO A 23 -12.60 -3.97 -29.57
C PRO A 23 -12.17 -4.81 -28.36
N CYS A 24 -12.58 -4.40 -27.17
CA CYS A 24 -12.44 -5.17 -25.94
C CYS A 24 -13.63 -6.08 -25.75
N THR A 25 -13.42 -7.38 -25.64
CA THR A 25 -14.45 -8.42 -25.63
C THR A 25 -14.26 -9.39 -24.44
N ALA A 26 -15.23 -10.29 -24.27
CA ALA A 26 -15.15 -11.37 -23.28
C ALA A 26 -13.90 -12.27 -23.45
N ARG A 27 -13.35 -12.36 -24.67
CA ARG A 27 -12.12 -13.13 -24.93
C ARG A 27 -10.91 -12.49 -24.24
N ASP A 28 -10.84 -11.16 -24.21
CA ASP A 28 -9.77 -10.42 -23.53
C ASP A 28 -9.83 -10.61 -22.01
N VAL A 29 -11.05 -10.63 -21.44
CA VAL A 29 -11.25 -10.92 -20.02
C VAL A 29 -10.77 -12.33 -19.67
N ILE A 30 -11.15 -13.34 -20.45
CA ILE A 30 -10.70 -14.74 -20.24
C ILE A 30 -9.19 -14.84 -20.38
N GLN A 31 -8.62 -14.19 -21.39
CA GLN A 31 -7.18 -14.21 -21.62
C GLN A 31 -6.42 -13.56 -20.46
N SER A 32 -6.90 -12.41 -19.96
CA SER A 32 -6.31 -11.72 -18.81
C SER A 32 -6.33 -12.58 -17.55
N TYR A 33 -7.46 -13.25 -17.28
CA TYR A 33 -7.56 -14.21 -16.19
C TYR A 33 -6.56 -15.36 -16.33
N LYS A 34 -6.44 -15.95 -17.51
CA LYS A 34 -5.46 -17.03 -17.77
C LYS A 34 -4.03 -16.57 -17.54
N ILE A 35 -3.67 -15.37 -17.99
CA ILE A 35 -2.35 -14.79 -17.74
C ILE A 35 -2.11 -14.57 -16.26
N MET A 36 -3.06 -13.95 -15.55
CA MET A 36 -2.96 -13.67 -14.12
C MET A 36 -2.75 -14.92 -13.28
N THR A 37 -3.41 -16.03 -13.63
CA THR A 37 -3.37 -17.29 -12.89
C THR A 37 -2.33 -18.28 -13.36
N ASP A 38 -1.60 -17.98 -14.44
CA ASP A 38 -0.52 -18.82 -14.94
C ASP A 38 0.67 -18.83 -13.96
N PRO A 39 1.19 -19.99 -13.54
CA PRO A 39 2.32 -20.07 -12.61
C PRO A 39 3.60 -19.35 -13.08
N ARG A 40 3.73 -19.06 -14.37
CA ARG A 40 4.86 -18.31 -14.95
C ARG A 40 4.72 -16.80 -14.77
N THR A 41 3.53 -16.30 -14.40
CA THR A 41 3.32 -14.87 -14.11
C THR A 41 3.83 -14.54 -12.71
N PRO A 42 4.87 -13.71 -12.56
CA PRO A 42 5.50 -13.42 -11.27
C PRO A 42 4.67 -12.40 -10.48
N THR A 43 3.55 -12.81 -9.93
CA THR A 43 2.64 -11.97 -9.17
C THR A 43 2.25 -12.59 -7.82
N ALA A 44 2.12 -11.75 -6.78
CA ALA A 44 1.57 -12.16 -5.49
C ALA A 44 0.04 -12.26 -5.51
N TYR A 45 -0.62 -11.71 -6.52
CA TYR A 45 -2.09 -11.58 -6.57
C TYR A 45 -2.79 -12.80 -7.17
N ALA A 46 -2.09 -13.77 -7.75
CA ALA A 46 -2.69 -14.98 -8.31
C ALA A 46 -3.56 -15.74 -7.29
N VAL A 47 -3.21 -15.69 -6.00
CA VAL A 47 -3.95 -16.34 -4.91
C VAL A 47 -5.38 -15.81 -4.74
N ASN A 48 -5.66 -14.57 -5.17
CA ASN A 48 -7.00 -13.99 -5.11
C ASN A 48 -7.99 -14.67 -6.06
N TYR A 49 -7.48 -15.36 -7.08
CA TYR A 49 -8.28 -16.02 -8.11
C TYR A 49 -8.37 -17.54 -7.94
N THR A 50 -7.77 -18.12 -6.90
CA THR A 50 -7.68 -19.58 -6.70
C THR A 50 -9.04 -20.25 -6.43
N LYS A 51 -10.04 -19.48 -5.95
CA LYS A 51 -11.39 -19.97 -5.71
C LYS A 51 -12.31 -19.89 -6.95
N ILE A 52 -11.81 -19.31 -8.06
CA ILE A 52 -12.54 -19.29 -9.33
C ILE A 52 -12.50 -20.68 -9.95
N LYS A 53 -13.68 -21.25 -10.18
CA LYS A 53 -13.89 -22.54 -10.84
C LYS A 53 -13.77 -22.40 -12.35
N SER A 54 -14.35 -21.34 -12.92
CA SER A 54 -14.34 -21.09 -14.35
C SER A 54 -14.62 -19.63 -14.69
N VAL A 55 -14.01 -19.17 -15.77
CA VAL A 55 -14.33 -17.90 -16.45
C VAL A 55 -14.71 -18.26 -17.87
N THR A 56 -15.95 -17.98 -18.27
CA THR A 56 -16.50 -18.39 -19.58
C THR A 56 -17.20 -17.24 -20.29
N ALA A 57 -16.99 -17.12 -21.61
CA ALA A 57 -17.77 -16.24 -22.45
C ALA A 57 -19.09 -16.93 -22.81
N ILE A 58 -20.20 -16.25 -22.59
CA ILE A 58 -21.52 -16.66 -23.10
C ILE A 58 -21.68 -16.14 -24.53
N ASP A 59 -21.24 -14.92 -24.75
CA ASP A 59 -21.10 -14.26 -26.04
C ASP A 59 -19.91 -13.28 -25.98
N ASP A 60 -19.71 -12.48 -27.02
CA ASP A 60 -18.57 -11.53 -27.09
C ASP A 60 -18.62 -10.43 -26.01
N TYR A 61 -19.76 -10.21 -25.35
CA TYR A 61 -19.93 -9.15 -24.35
C TYR A 61 -20.55 -9.62 -23.04
N THR A 62 -20.63 -10.94 -22.83
CA THR A 62 -21.15 -11.52 -21.59
C THR A 62 -20.18 -12.54 -21.04
N VAL A 63 -19.74 -12.32 -19.78
CA VAL A 63 -18.77 -13.19 -19.07
C VAL A 63 -19.41 -13.73 -17.81
N ASP A 64 -19.37 -15.06 -17.63
CA ASP A 64 -19.71 -15.74 -16.38
C ASP A 64 -18.44 -16.12 -15.63
N VAL A 65 -18.37 -15.76 -14.36
CA VAL A 65 -17.33 -16.17 -13.42
C VAL A 65 -17.99 -17.02 -12.33
N SER A 66 -17.59 -18.29 -12.23
CA SER A 66 -18.10 -19.21 -11.22
C SER A 66 -17.03 -19.52 -10.19
N TYR A 67 -17.43 -19.60 -8.93
CA TYR A 67 -16.56 -19.91 -7.79
C TYR A 67 -16.83 -21.33 -7.28
N THR A 68 -15.84 -21.95 -6.64
CA THR A 68 -15.96 -23.25 -5.98
C THR A 68 -16.68 -23.16 -4.63
N GLU A 69 -16.62 -22.00 -3.99
CA GLU A 69 -17.23 -21.66 -2.71
C GLU A 69 -17.51 -20.15 -2.65
N SER A 70 -18.29 -19.71 -1.66
CA SER A 70 -18.51 -18.26 -1.43
C SER A 70 -17.17 -17.56 -1.24
N HIS A 71 -17.03 -16.40 -1.89
CA HIS A 71 -15.81 -15.57 -1.83
C HIS A 71 -16.20 -14.10 -1.65
N ALA A 72 -16.08 -13.62 -0.42
CA ALA A 72 -16.51 -12.26 -0.06
C ALA A 72 -15.75 -11.18 -0.82
N PRO A 73 -14.40 -11.29 -1.07
CA PRO A 73 -13.66 -10.31 -1.88
C PRO A 73 -13.91 -10.39 -3.40
N ALA A 74 -14.80 -11.26 -3.89
CA ALA A 74 -14.95 -11.57 -5.32
C ALA A 74 -15.04 -10.35 -6.23
N LEU A 75 -15.81 -9.32 -5.85
CA LEU A 75 -15.99 -8.13 -6.70
C LEU A 75 -14.75 -7.26 -6.72
N ASP A 76 -14.06 -7.10 -5.60
CA ASP A 76 -12.81 -6.34 -5.51
C ASP A 76 -11.67 -7.03 -6.26
N ASP A 77 -11.55 -8.36 -6.11
CA ASP A 77 -10.56 -9.14 -6.85
C ASP A 77 -10.80 -9.05 -8.36
N LEU A 78 -12.05 -9.20 -8.82
CA LEU A 78 -12.39 -9.09 -10.22
C LEU A 78 -12.24 -7.66 -10.76
N ALA A 79 -12.54 -6.64 -9.96
CA ALA A 79 -12.31 -5.23 -10.31
C ALA A 79 -10.81 -4.91 -10.44
N SER A 80 -9.96 -5.62 -9.70
CA SER A 80 -8.50 -5.48 -9.76
C SER A 80 -7.86 -6.24 -10.92
N LEU A 81 -8.61 -7.07 -11.64
CA LEU A 81 -8.12 -7.77 -12.84
C LEU A 81 -7.99 -6.81 -14.00
N HIS A 82 -6.78 -6.36 -14.29
CA HIS A 82 -6.50 -5.53 -15.45
C HIS A 82 -6.71 -6.31 -16.75
N ILE A 83 -7.56 -5.79 -17.64
CA ILE A 83 -7.86 -6.44 -18.92
C ILE A 83 -6.76 -6.11 -19.92
N LEU A 84 -6.02 -7.14 -20.32
CA LEU A 84 -4.93 -7.07 -21.29
C LEU A 84 -5.50 -7.20 -22.72
N PRO A 85 -4.86 -6.56 -23.73
CA PRO A 85 -5.21 -6.74 -25.13
C PRO A 85 -4.83 -8.16 -25.57
N GLY A 86 -5.83 -9.06 -25.63
CA GLY A 86 -5.62 -10.49 -25.91
C GLY A 86 -5.02 -10.76 -27.29
N HIS A 87 -5.19 -9.84 -28.24
CA HIS A 87 -4.55 -9.91 -29.56
C HIS A 87 -3.03 -9.66 -29.51
N LEU A 88 -2.52 -9.03 -28.45
CA LEU A 88 -1.08 -8.78 -28.24
C LEU A 88 -0.48 -9.71 -27.17
N VAL A 89 -1.25 -10.06 -26.13
CA VAL A 89 -0.78 -10.90 -25.02
C VAL A 89 -1.45 -12.27 -25.10
N THR A 90 -0.85 -13.18 -25.84
CA THR A 90 -1.43 -14.49 -26.10
C THR A 90 -0.99 -15.59 -25.12
N SER A 91 0.07 -15.35 -24.35
CA SER A 91 0.60 -16.32 -23.38
C SER A 91 1.32 -15.63 -22.22
N ALA A 92 1.48 -16.35 -21.10
CA ALA A 92 2.27 -15.90 -19.95
C ALA A 92 3.79 -16.11 -20.15
N GLU A 93 4.20 -16.75 -21.23
CA GLU A 93 5.61 -16.94 -21.52
C GLU A 93 6.32 -15.59 -21.69
N LYS A 94 7.38 -15.38 -20.89
CA LYS A 94 8.13 -14.11 -20.85
C LYS A 94 7.28 -12.87 -20.57
N ILE A 95 6.16 -13.02 -19.85
CA ILE A 95 5.26 -11.89 -19.54
C ILE A 95 5.99 -10.75 -18.82
N ALA A 96 6.98 -11.04 -17.97
CA ALA A 96 7.80 -10.05 -17.28
C ALA A 96 8.65 -9.18 -18.23
N GLU A 97 8.95 -9.69 -19.44
CA GLU A 97 9.75 -9.01 -20.47
C GLU A 97 8.88 -8.46 -21.61
N HIS A 98 7.54 -8.62 -21.52
CA HIS A 98 6.63 -8.24 -22.58
C HIS A 98 6.71 -6.73 -22.89
N PRO A 99 6.73 -6.29 -24.16
CA PRO A 99 6.84 -4.87 -24.54
C PRO A 99 5.78 -3.97 -23.92
N LEU A 100 4.58 -4.48 -23.66
CA LEU A 100 3.50 -3.72 -22.99
C LEU A 100 3.85 -3.28 -21.55
N ASN A 101 4.85 -3.88 -20.92
CA ASN A 101 5.35 -3.41 -19.62
C ASN A 101 6.03 -2.04 -19.71
N ARG A 102 6.42 -1.60 -20.92
CA ARG A 102 7.05 -0.31 -21.20
C ARG A 102 6.21 0.61 -22.09
N LYS A 103 5.35 0.03 -22.91
CA LYS A 103 4.44 0.74 -23.82
C LYS A 103 3.03 0.17 -23.68
N PRO A 104 2.35 0.47 -22.53
CA PRO A 104 1.06 -0.14 -22.24
C PRO A 104 -0.03 0.31 -23.20
N ILE A 105 -0.86 -0.65 -23.61
CA ILE A 105 -2.10 -0.45 -24.34
C ILE A 105 -3.24 -0.93 -23.45
N GLY A 106 -4.16 -0.05 -23.12
CA GLY A 106 -5.31 -0.31 -22.28
C GLY A 106 -6.60 0.24 -22.87
N THR A 107 -7.64 0.34 -22.05
CA THR A 107 -8.97 0.87 -22.43
C THR A 107 -9.31 2.16 -21.65
N GLY A 108 -8.36 2.73 -20.94
CA GLY A 108 -8.54 3.84 -20.00
C GLY A 108 -8.72 5.20 -20.68
N PRO A 109 -9.00 6.26 -19.86
CA PRO A 109 -9.24 7.63 -20.34
C PRO A 109 -8.00 8.30 -20.93
N TYR A 110 -6.81 7.79 -20.63
CA TYR A 110 -5.55 8.34 -21.14
C TYR A 110 -4.71 7.24 -21.79
N MET A 111 -4.07 7.61 -22.91
CA MET A 111 -3.22 6.75 -23.73
C MET A 111 -1.75 7.03 -23.42
N PHE A 112 -0.94 6.01 -23.37
CA PHE A 112 0.50 6.13 -23.21
C PHE A 112 1.16 6.82 -24.40
N VAL A 113 2.08 7.76 -24.14
CA VAL A 113 2.89 8.43 -25.15
C VAL A 113 4.35 8.01 -25.04
N GLU A 114 4.97 8.28 -23.88
CA GLU A 114 6.38 7.96 -23.65
C GLU A 114 6.68 7.71 -22.17
N TRP A 115 7.75 6.98 -21.91
CA TRP A 115 8.35 6.80 -20.61
C TRP A 115 9.86 7.05 -20.69
N GLN A 116 10.30 8.19 -20.19
CA GLN A 116 11.69 8.52 -19.97
C GLN A 116 12.08 8.05 -18.56
N SER A 117 12.86 6.97 -18.47
CA SER A 117 13.23 6.36 -17.17
C SER A 117 13.85 7.39 -16.22
N ASN A 118 13.38 7.40 -14.97
CA ASN A 118 13.79 8.34 -13.93
C ASN A 118 13.52 9.82 -14.21
N VAL A 119 12.78 10.17 -15.27
CA VAL A 119 12.44 11.53 -15.63
C VAL A 119 10.95 11.76 -15.61
N LYS A 120 10.20 11.10 -16.51
CA LYS A 120 8.75 11.31 -16.63
C LYS A 120 8.03 10.21 -17.39
N ILE A 121 6.71 10.17 -17.18
CA ILE A 121 5.75 9.42 -18.01
C ILE A 121 4.74 10.40 -18.58
N THR A 122 4.54 10.39 -19.90
CA THR A 122 3.61 11.27 -20.61
C THR A 122 2.41 10.46 -21.12
N LEU A 123 1.22 10.95 -20.84
CA LEU A 123 -0.05 10.40 -21.28
C LEU A 123 -0.84 11.47 -22.04
N LYS A 124 -1.65 11.06 -23.03
CA LYS A 124 -2.59 11.94 -23.75
C LYS A 124 -4.02 11.42 -23.62
N ALA A 125 -4.99 12.32 -23.71
CA ALA A 125 -6.42 11.99 -23.66
C ALA A 125 -6.78 10.96 -24.74
N ASN A 126 -7.58 9.96 -24.37
CA ASN A 126 -8.18 9.00 -25.27
C ASN A 126 -9.44 9.60 -25.89
N PRO A 127 -9.47 9.94 -27.20
CA PRO A 127 -10.64 10.54 -27.83
C PRO A 127 -11.83 9.55 -27.89
N ASP A 128 -11.55 8.24 -27.90
CA ASP A 128 -12.54 7.17 -28.01
C ASP A 128 -12.87 6.54 -26.65
N TYR A 129 -12.59 7.25 -25.53
CA TYR A 129 -12.88 6.70 -24.21
C TYR A 129 -14.40 6.47 -24.05
N PHE A 130 -14.77 5.29 -23.59
CA PHE A 130 -16.16 4.83 -23.58
C PHE A 130 -17.11 5.61 -22.66
N LEU A 131 -16.58 6.39 -21.71
CA LEU A 131 -17.36 7.34 -20.86
C LEU A 131 -17.26 8.79 -21.36
N GLY A 132 -16.67 9.02 -22.52
CA GLY A 132 -16.44 10.34 -23.09
C GLY A 132 -14.97 10.79 -22.93
N ARG A 133 -14.49 11.55 -23.91
CA ARG A 133 -13.13 12.08 -23.91
C ARG A 133 -12.87 12.92 -22.64
N PRO A 134 -11.77 12.72 -21.92
CA PRO A 134 -11.40 13.58 -20.79
C PRO A 134 -11.23 15.04 -21.19
N ASN A 135 -11.51 15.96 -20.26
CA ASN A 135 -11.41 17.41 -20.52
C ASN A 135 -9.95 17.91 -20.57
N ILE A 136 -9.03 17.22 -19.90
CA ILE A 136 -7.60 17.58 -19.89
C ILE A 136 -6.90 16.80 -21.00
N GLU A 137 -6.12 17.50 -21.83
CA GLU A 137 -5.45 16.93 -23.00
C GLU A 137 -4.44 15.84 -22.69
N GLY A 138 -3.80 15.91 -21.52
CA GLY A 138 -2.80 14.92 -21.11
C GLY A 138 -2.30 15.13 -19.71
N PHE A 139 -1.53 14.14 -19.25
CA PHE A 139 -0.82 14.16 -17.98
C PHE A 139 0.67 13.91 -18.19
N GLU A 140 1.47 14.60 -17.44
CA GLU A 140 2.88 14.35 -17.30
C GLU A 140 3.18 13.99 -15.84
N TYR A 141 3.58 12.76 -15.58
CA TYR A 141 4.03 12.31 -14.27
C TYR A 141 5.54 12.50 -14.19
N ARG A 142 5.99 13.55 -13.51
CA ARG A 142 7.40 13.83 -13.30
C ARG A 142 7.94 13.03 -12.12
N ILE A 143 9.10 12.40 -12.30
CA ILE A 143 9.79 11.62 -11.28
C ILE A 143 10.80 12.53 -10.58
N ILE A 144 10.41 13.08 -9.45
CA ILE A 144 11.23 14.02 -8.66
C ILE A 144 11.46 13.41 -7.28
N PRO A 145 12.65 12.90 -6.97
CA PRO A 145 12.93 12.25 -5.67
C PRO A 145 12.96 13.21 -4.48
N ASP A 146 13.32 14.47 -4.71
CA ASP A 146 13.52 15.46 -3.66
C ASP A 146 12.25 16.26 -3.35
N GLN A 147 11.80 16.27 -2.10
CA GLN A 147 10.58 16.93 -1.66
C GLN A 147 10.65 18.46 -1.70
N GLN A 148 11.85 19.05 -1.56
CA GLN A 148 12.00 20.50 -1.65
C GLN A 148 11.87 20.95 -3.11
N THR A 149 12.41 20.16 -4.04
CA THR A 149 12.24 20.39 -5.48
C THR A 149 10.77 20.30 -5.88
N ILE A 150 10.03 19.28 -5.42
CA ILE A 150 8.57 19.16 -5.65
C ILE A 150 7.86 20.44 -5.17
N PHE A 151 8.16 20.90 -3.96
CA PHE A 151 7.53 22.10 -3.41
C PHE A 151 7.87 23.36 -4.20
N LEU A 152 9.12 23.52 -4.65
CA LEU A 152 9.53 24.64 -5.48
C LEU A 152 8.79 24.66 -6.84
N GLU A 153 8.70 23.53 -7.49
CA GLU A 153 7.97 23.36 -8.77
C GLU A 153 6.47 23.65 -8.62
N LEU A 154 5.87 23.26 -7.49
CA LEU A 154 4.48 23.62 -7.16
C LEU A 154 4.32 25.14 -6.97
N LYS A 155 5.25 25.79 -6.26
CA LYS A 155 5.23 27.25 -6.04
C LYS A 155 5.41 28.07 -7.32
N THR A 156 6.16 27.56 -8.27
CA THR A 156 6.42 28.21 -9.57
C THR A 156 5.37 27.85 -10.63
N GLY A 157 4.42 26.97 -10.31
CA GLY A 157 3.37 26.55 -11.24
C GLY A 157 3.84 25.54 -12.31
N HIS A 158 5.05 24.98 -12.18
CA HIS A 158 5.56 23.93 -13.07
C HIS A 158 5.01 22.55 -12.72
N LEU A 159 4.44 22.37 -11.53
CA LEU A 159 3.64 21.20 -11.14
C LEU A 159 2.23 21.66 -10.75
N ASP A 160 1.24 20.94 -11.25
CA ASP A 160 -0.17 21.18 -10.94
C ASP A 160 -0.65 20.45 -9.70
N ARG A 161 0.03 19.35 -9.33
CA ARG A 161 -0.35 18.52 -8.22
C ARG A 161 0.88 17.90 -7.56
N GLY A 162 0.87 17.83 -6.23
CA GLY A 162 1.92 17.16 -5.47
C GLY A 162 1.50 16.85 -4.05
N GLY A 163 2.23 15.92 -3.42
CA GLY A 163 2.18 15.70 -1.98
C GLY A 163 3.13 16.66 -1.26
N LEU A 164 2.77 17.08 -0.06
CA LEU A 164 3.60 17.90 0.82
C LEU A 164 4.02 17.13 2.06
N THR A 165 5.20 17.45 2.57
CA THR A 165 5.56 17.05 3.93
C THR A 165 4.73 17.83 4.95
N PRO A 166 4.52 17.31 6.17
CA PRO A 166 3.83 18.05 7.24
C PRO A 166 4.44 19.42 7.51
N LEU A 167 5.78 19.53 7.45
CA LEU A 167 6.49 20.81 7.63
C LEU A 167 6.14 21.83 6.54
N GLN A 168 6.14 21.40 5.27
CA GLN A 168 5.74 22.25 4.15
C GLN A 168 4.28 22.68 4.29
N TRP A 169 3.40 21.73 4.63
CA TRP A 169 1.98 21.95 4.82
C TRP A 169 1.68 22.99 5.91
N GLU A 170 2.29 22.87 7.08
CA GLU A 170 2.03 23.74 8.23
C GLU A 170 2.72 25.10 8.13
N ARG A 171 3.97 25.12 7.64
CA ARG A 171 4.80 26.33 7.76
C ARG A 171 5.08 27.03 6.45
N GLN A 172 4.90 26.38 5.31
CA GLN A 172 5.36 26.96 4.03
C GLN A 172 4.21 27.26 3.06
N THR A 173 2.99 26.80 3.31
CA THR A 173 1.83 27.00 2.43
C THR A 173 0.82 28.04 2.94
N ASN A 174 1.07 28.66 4.10
CA ASN A 174 0.12 29.58 4.73
C ASN A 174 0.30 31.05 4.32
N THR A 175 0.99 31.32 3.21
CA THR A 175 1.12 32.67 2.65
C THR A 175 0.00 32.95 1.64
N PRO A 176 -0.49 34.22 1.53
CA PRO A 176 -1.56 34.57 0.58
C PRO A 176 -1.29 34.18 -0.87
N ASP A 177 -0.03 34.27 -1.31
CA ASP A 177 0.36 33.95 -2.69
C ASP A 177 0.24 32.44 -2.96
N ILE A 178 0.66 31.58 -2.02
CA ILE A 178 0.51 30.13 -2.14
C ILE A 178 -0.96 29.73 -2.09
N GLN A 179 -1.75 30.33 -1.21
CA GLN A 179 -3.19 30.05 -1.08
C GLN A 179 -4.00 30.45 -2.32
N LYS A 180 -3.55 31.47 -3.07
CA LYS A 180 -4.13 31.81 -4.38
C LYS A 180 -3.75 30.82 -5.47
N LEU A 181 -2.59 30.21 -5.35
CA LEU A 181 -2.04 29.30 -6.35
C LEU A 181 -2.48 27.86 -6.15
N LEU A 182 -2.54 27.39 -4.89
CA LEU A 182 -2.75 25.98 -4.55
C LEU A 182 -3.94 25.79 -3.61
N THR A 183 -4.79 24.81 -3.92
CA THR A 183 -5.84 24.32 -3.04
C THR A 183 -5.31 23.11 -2.25
N LYS A 184 -5.46 23.14 -0.93
CA LYS A 184 -5.03 22.08 -0.01
C LYS A 184 -6.12 21.03 0.16
N TYR A 185 -5.72 19.76 0.13
CA TYR A 185 -6.58 18.60 0.38
C TYR A 185 -5.92 17.69 1.41
N GLU A 186 -6.63 17.41 2.49
CA GLU A 186 -6.21 16.52 3.57
C GLU A 186 -7.24 15.43 3.78
N TRP A 187 -6.79 14.19 3.92
CA TRP A 187 -7.64 13.04 4.25
C TRP A 187 -6.82 11.92 4.89
N THR A 188 -7.45 11.15 5.79
CA THR A 188 -6.86 9.90 6.29
C THR A 188 -6.99 8.84 5.22
N GLY A 189 -5.87 8.39 4.68
CA GLY A 189 -5.83 7.38 3.63
C GLY A 189 -5.92 5.95 4.17
N LEU A 190 -6.17 5.00 3.26
CA LEU A 190 -6.11 3.57 3.55
C LEU A 190 -4.65 3.09 3.54
N ASN A 191 -3.82 3.65 4.40
CA ASN A 191 -2.41 3.29 4.47
C ASN A 191 -1.89 3.39 5.90
N TYR A 192 -0.78 2.69 6.18
CA TYR A 192 -0.10 2.80 7.46
C TYR A 192 1.39 2.55 7.34
N THR A 193 2.15 3.02 8.33
CA THR A 193 3.58 2.77 8.51
C THR A 193 3.81 1.86 9.71
N TYR A 194 4.77 0.96 9.60
CA TYR A 194 5.10 -0.02 10.63
C TYR A 194 6.61 -0.31 10.70
N LEU A 195 7.05 -0.80 11.84
CA LEU A 195 8.32 -1.50 12.02
C LEU A 195 8.03 -3.00 11.99
N GLY A 196 8.44 -3.69 10.92
CA GLY A 196 8.25 -5.12 10.74
C GLY A 196 9.46 -5.90 11.21
N PHE A 197 9.25 -6.94 12.04
CA PHE A 197 10.30 -7.78 12.60
C PHE A 197 10.46 -9.06 11.77
N ASN A 198 11.69 -9.49 11.51
CA ASN A 198 11.94 -10.81 10.94
C ASN A 198 11.77 -11.87 12.04
N LEU A 199 10.62 -12.54 12.07
CA LEU A 199 10.26 -13.50 13.12
C LEU A 199 11.08 -14.79 13.08
N LYS A 200 11.92 -14.98 12.06
CA LYS A 200 12.86 -16.11 11.94
C LYS A 200 14.23 -15.80 12.53
N ARG A 201 14.46 -14.56 13.00
CA ARG A 201 15.72 -14.12 13.60
C ARG A 201 15.54 -13.82 15.08
N GLU A 202 16.53 -14.23 15.87
CA GLU A 202 16.66 -13.75 17.23
C GLU A 202 17.06 -12.25 17.23
N PRO A 203 16.54 -11.43 18.16
CA PRO A 203 15.68 -11.84 19.27
C PRO A 203 14.18 -11.75 18.98
N PHE A 204 13.78 -11.48 17.73
CA PHE A 204 12.38 -11.18 17.37
C PHE A 204 11.46 -12.40 17.34
N ALA A 205 11.99 -13.63 17.41
CA ALA A 205 11.16 -14.84 17.59
C ALA A 205 10.41 -14.82 18.94
N ASP A 206 11.00 -14.17 19.97
CA ASP A 206 10.38 -14.05 21.29
C ASP A 206 9.33 -12.93 21.32
N LYS A 207 8.08 -13.28 21.59
CA LYS A 207 6.95 -12.35 21.67
C LYS A 207 7.15 -11.28 22.75
N ARG A 208 7.79 -11.61 23.89
CA ARG A 208 8.07 -10.66 24.98
C ARG A 208 8.98 -9.52 24.49
N VAL A 209 9.95 -9.85 23.66
CA VAL A 209 10.84 -8.85 23.03
C VAL A 209 10.05 -7.92 22.12
N ARG A 210 9.17 -8.45 21.27
CA ARG A 210 8.34 -7.63 20.38
C ARG A 210 7.39 -6.71 21.16
N HIS A 211 6.81 -7.21 22.24
CA HIS A 211 6.01 -6.38 23.17
C HIS A 211 6.84 -5.29 23.83
N ALA A 212 8.04 -5.63 24.31
CA ALA A 212 8.94 -4.64 24.90
C ALA A 212 9.25 -3.51 23.91
N LEU A 213 9.62 -3.85 22.67
CA LEU A 213 9.88 -2.85 21.63
C LEU A 213 8.63 -2.00 21.32
N ASN A 214 7.42 -2.60 21.32
CA ASN A 214 6.18 -1.86 21.14
C ASN A 214 5.91 -0.85 22.26
N TYR A 215 6.16 -1.22 23.55
CA TYR A 215 6.06 -0.30 24.70
C TYR A 215 7.15 0.77 24.70
N ALA A 216 8.31 0.48 24.10
CA ALA A 216 9.43 1.42 23.99
C ALA A 216 9.23 2.51 22.94
N ILE A 217 8.33 2.33 21.98
CA ILE A 217 8.09 3.29 20.90
C ILE A 217 7.14 4.40 21.36
N ASN A 218 7.63 5.64 21.40
CA ASN A 218 6.83 6.82 21.69
C ASN A 218 6.10 7.31 20.43
N ARG A 219 4.92 6.73 20.13
CA ARG A 219 4.10 7.09 18.97
C ARG A 219 3.62 8.52 18.98
N THR A 220 3.34 9.08 20.17
CA THR A 220 2.97 10.49 20.30
C THR A 220 4.10 11.38 19.85
N GLN A 221 5.33 11.12 20.30
CA GLN A 221 6.51 11.88 19.85
C GLN A 221 6.71 11.80 18.32
N ILE A 222 6.45 10.64 17.71
CA ILE A 222 6.54 10.48 16.26
C ILE A 222 5.45 11.30 15.57
N ILE A 223 4.20 11.23 16.03
CA ILE A 223 3.09 11.97 15.42
C ILE A 223 3.29 13.48 15.57
N ASP A 224 3.66 13.96 16.75
CA ASP A 224 3.86 15.39 16.98
C ASP A 224 5.13 15.91 16.29
N GLY A 225 6.23 15.16 16.38
CA GLY A 225 7.54 15.61 15.87
C GLY A 225 7.75 15.40 14.39
N VAL A 226 7.26 14.30 13.83
CA VAL A 226 7.47 13.94 12.41
C VAL A 226 6.24 14.30 11.57
N LEU A 227 5.04 13.99 12.06
CA LEU A 227 3.80 14.24 11.31
C LEU A 227 3.14 15.57 11.65
N MET A 228 3.62 16.30 12.65
CA MET A 228 3.07 17.59 13.09
C MET A 228 1.56 17.53 13.39
N GLY A 229 1.10 16.37 13.92
CA GLY A 229 -0.31 16.10 14.21
C GLY A 229 -1.11 15.50 13.05
N HIS A 230 -0.56 15.42 11.83
CA HIS A 230 -1.24 14.87 10.66
C HIS A 230 -1.13 13.34 10.59
N GLY A 231 -1.83 12.66 11.47
CA GLY A 231 -1.90 11.20 11.53
C GLY A 231 -2.43 10.70 12.85
N LYS A 232 -2.71 9.41 12.89
CA LYS A 232 -3.24 8.72 14.08
C LYS A 232 -2.33 7.56 14.48
N PRO A 233 -2.15 7.31 15.79
CA PRO A 233 -1.40 6.13 16.24
C PRO A 233 -2.12 4.86 15.82
N LEU A 234 -1.36 3.82 15.53
CA LEU A 234 -1.90 2.54 15.08
C LEU A 234 -1.35 1.40 15.93
N TYR A 235 -2.23 0.41 16.25
CA TYR A 235 -1.91 -0.75 17.08
C TYR A 235 -2.31 -2.08 16.43
N GLY A 236 -2.74 -2.05 15.17
CA GLY A 236 -3.16 -3.23 14.43
C GLY A 236 -3.08 -3.04 12.91
N PRO A 237 -3.46 -4.05 12.13
CA PRO A 237 -3.25 -4.08 10.68
C PRO A 237 -4.23 -3.25 9.85
N MET A 238 -5.17 -2.55 10.50
CA MET A 238 -6.22 -1.78 9.81
C MET A 238 -6.21 -0.33 10.27
N PRO A 239 -6.29 0.66 9.35
CA PRO A 239 -6.55 2.05 9.71
C PRO A 239 -7.82 2.17 10.55
N PRO A 240 -7.91 3.14 11.48
CA PRO A 240 -9.10 3.33 12.30
C PRO A 240 -10.31 3.83 11.50
N ASP A 241 -11.48 3.84 12.13
CA ASP A 241 -12.72 4.44 11.63
C ASP A 241 -13.35 3.73 10.41
N LEU A 242 -12.93 2.48 10.10
CA LEU A 242 -13.54 1.66 9.07
C LEU A 242 -14.49 0.63 9.69
N TRP A 243 -15.47 0.16 8.93
CA TRP A 243 -16.47 -0.79 9.46
C TRP A 243 -15.86 -2.11 9.96
N TYR A 244 -14.69 -2.45 9.44
CA TYR A 244 -13.96 -3.67 9.77
C TYR A 244 -12.81 -3.44 10.76
N SER A 245 -12.56 -2.21 11.19
CA SER A 245 -11.50 -1.91 12.15
C SER A 245 -11.97 -2.16 13.57
N ASN A 246 -11.22 -3.00 14.29
CA ASN A 246 -11.55 -3.31 15.68
C ASN A 246 -11.15 -2.14 16.61
N PRO A 247 -12.10 -1.47 17.28
CA PRO A 247 -11.82 -0.35 18.17
C PRO A 247 -11.21 -0.78 19.52
N ASN A 248 -11.23 -2.07 19.85
CA ASN A 248 -10.83 -2.62 21.15
C ASN A 248 -9.54 -3.44 21.06
N LEU A 249 -8.58 -3.00 20.24
CA LEU A 249 -7.29 -3.68 20.13
C LEU A 249 -6.45 -3.47 21.41
N PRO A 250 -5.59 -4.46 21.75
CA PRO A 250 -4.50 -4.22 22.69
C PRO A 250 -3.66 -3.03 22.25
N THR A 251 -3.44 -2.08 23.14
CA THR A 251 -2.60 -0.91 22.87
C THR A 251 -1.26 -1.03 23.60
N TYR A 252 -0.25 -0.37 23.04
CA TYR A 252 1.10 -0.29 23.58
C TYR A 252 1.44 1.18 23.85
N PRO A 253 0.89 1.80 24.93
CA PRO A 253 1.28 3.15 25.33
C PRO A 253 2.79 3.16 25.64
N TYR A 254 3.42 4.30 25.41
CA TYR A 254 4.84 4.45 25.71
C TYR A 254 5.11 4.22 27.20
N ASP A 255 5.81 3.14 27.50
CA ASP A 255 6.15 2.70 28.87
C ASP A 255 7.54 2.01 28.87
N PRO A 256 8.62 2.81 28.99
CA PRO A 256 9.97 2.27 29.03
C PRO A 256 10.24 1.36 30.25
N ALA A 257 9.53 1.57 31.37
CA ALA A 257 9.69 0.73 32.56
C ALA A 257 9.15 -0.68 32.29
N LYS A 258 7.96 -0.78 31.69
CA LYS A 258 7.38 -2.05 31.26
C LYS A 258 8.21 -2.73 30.16
N ALA A 259 8.74 -1.95 29.23
CA ALA A 259 9.65 -2.46 28.21
C ALA A 259 10.90 -3.11 28.84
N LYS A 260 11.54 -2.44 29.80
CA LYS A 260 12.70 -3.00 30.55
C LYS A 260 12.35 -4.29 31.29
N ALA A 261 11.19 -4.32 31.96
CA ALA A 261 10.72 -5.51 32.68
C ALA A 261 10.56 -6.70 31.73
N LEU A 262 9.90 -6.51 30.57
CA LEU A 262 9.71 -7.56 29.56
C LEU A 262 11.04 -8.04 28.95
N LEU A 263 12.00 -7.15 28.73
CA LEU A 263 13.35 -7.53 28.28
C LEU A 263 14.09 -8.35 29.32
N ALA A 264 13.98 -7.96 30.59
CA ALA A 264 14.56 -8.74 31.71
C ALA A 264 13.92 -10.13 31.83
N GLU A 265 12.59 -10.25 31.68
CA GLU A 265 11.85 -11.51 31.63
C GLU A 265 12.27 -12.39 30.44
N ALA A 266 12.62 -11.74 29.31
CA ALA A 266 13.18 -12.41 28.14
C ALA A 266 14.66 -12.80 28.30
N GLY A 267 15.29 -12.46 29.45
CA GLY A 267 16.66 -12.81 29.80
C GLY A 267 17.72 -11.82 29.37
N PHE A 268 17.34 -10.61 28.95
CA PHE A 268 18.29 -9.55 28.58
C PHE A 268 18.74 -8.75 29.80
N LYS A 269 20.03 -8.55 29.92
CA LYS A 269 20.68 -7.73 30.97
C LYS A 269 21.96 -7.16 30.40
N ASP A 270 22.40 -6.03 30.89
CA ASP A 270 23.75 -5.52 30.66
C ASP A 270 24.71 -6.31 31.61
N THR A 271 25.43 -7.30 31.07
CA THR A 271 26.26 -8.19 31.86
C THR A 271 27.71 -7.75 31.90
N ASP A 272 28.18 -6.93 30.98
CA ASP A 272 29.58 -6.44 30.91
C ASP A 272 29.71 -4.94 31.27
N GLY A 273 28.59 -4.25 31.49
CA GLY A 273 28.56 -2.85 31.94
C GLY A 273 28.85 -1.82 30.83
N ASP A 274 28.72 -2.22 29.57
CA ASP A 274 28.94 -1.31 28.42
C ASP A 274 27.72 -0.48 28.00
N GLY A 275 26.61 -0.69 28.69
CA GLY A 275 25.35 0.01 28.46
C GLY A 275 24.45 -0.64 27.41
N ILE A 276 24.87 -1.75 26.79
CA ILE A 276 24.04 -2.53 25.86
C ILE A 276 23.62 -3.83 26.55
N ILE A 277 22.31 -4.09 26.56
CA ILE A 277 21.79 -5.33 27.13
C ILE A 277 22.15 -6.51 26.24
N ASP A 278 22.48 -7.64 26.88
CA ASP A 278 22.85 -8.88 26.21
C ASP A 278 22.05 -10.09 26.74
N ARG A 279 22.02 -11.17 25.96
CA ARG A 279 21.47 -12.46 26.34
C ARG A 279 22.42 -13.56 25.84
N ASN A 280 22.90 -14.41 26.77
CA ASN A 280 23.85 -15.49 26.45
C ASN A 280 25.12 -14.99 25.73
N GLY A 281 25.65 -13.82 26.13
CA GLY A 281 26.82 -13.20 25.54
C GLY A 281 26.61 -12.54 24.17
N SER A 282 25.36 -12.48 23.68
CA SER A 282 25.01 -11.79 22.45
C SER A 282 24.33 -10.47 22.76
N LYS A 283 24.95 -9.35 22.38
CA LYS A 283 24.38 -8.00 22.56
C LYS A 283 23.10 -7.83 21.79
N PHE A 284 22.16 -7.07 22.35
CA PHE A 284 20.95 -6.69 21.61
C PHE A 284 21.26 -5.56 20.64
N SER A 285 21.82 -5.94 19.51
CA SER A 285 22.10 -5.06 18.39
C SER A 285 21.40 -5.57 17.13
N PHE A 286 20.77 -4.69 16.34
CA PHE A 286 20.09 -5.05 15.11
C PHE A 286 20.01 -3.87 14.12
N GLU A 287 19.87 -4.20 12.84
CA GLU A 287 19.72 -3.21 11.77
C GLU A 287 18.25 -3.01 11.40
N VAL A 288 17.83 -1.75 11.32
CA VAL A 288 16.54 -1.35 10.72
C VAL A 288 16.80 -0.76 9.35
N ILE A 289 16.21 -1.37 8.32
CA ILE A 289 16.37 -0.92 6.96
C ILE A 289 15.12 -0.15 6.52
N THR A 290 15.30 0.96 5.82
CA THR A 290 14.22 1.71 5.16
C THR A 290 14.68 2.24 3.81
N ASN A 291 13.74 2.78 3.01
CA ASN A 291 14.04 3.30 1.69
C ASN A 291 14.48 4.77 1.71
N GLN A 292 15.41 5.10 0.83
CA GLN A 292 15.79 6.47 0.51
C GLN A 292 14.61 7.28 -0.05
N GLY A 293 14.61 8.57 0.19
CA GLY A 293 13.60 9.51 -0.34
C GLY A 293 12.31 9.57 0.46
N ASN A 294 12.27 8.94 1.64
CA ASN A 294 11.14 9.05 2.57
C ASN A 294 11.59 9.64 3.92
N PRO A 295 11.65 10.96 4.06
CA PRO A 295 12.14 11.62 5.27
C PRO A 295 11.30 11.29 6.52
N LEU A 296 10.01 10.99 6.35
CA LEU A 296 9.15 10.63 7.49
C LEU A 296 9.57 9.29 8.11
N ARG A 297 9.93 8.30 7.28
CA ARG A 297 10.44 7.01 7.77
C ARG A 297 11.81 7.13 8.42
N GLU A 298 12.70 7.95 7.83
CA GLU A 298 14.04 8.19 8.37
C GLU A 298 13.97 8.89 9.73
N GLN A 299 13.18 9.95 9.88
CA GLN A 299 12.97 10.65 11.15
C GLN A 299 12.29 9.76 12.20
N THR A 300 11.31 8.93 11.78
CA THR A 300 10.68 7.94 12.65
C THR A 300 11.71 6.93 13.18
N ALA A 301 12.62 6.45 12.31
CA ALA A 301 13.70 5.56 12.70
C ALA A 301 14.63 6.19 13.74
N GLN A 302 14.99 7.47 13.58
CA GLN A 302 15.84 8.20 14.52
C GLN A 302 15.20 8.36 15.90
N ILE A 303 13.88 8.64 15.97
CA ILE A 303 13.17 8.69 17.26
C ILE A 303 13.15 7.31 17.93
N MET A 304 12.88 6.25 17.17
CA MET A 304 12.91 4.89 17.72
C MET A 304 14.31 4.47 18.17
N GLN A 305 15.33 4.86 17.42
CA GLN A 305 16.74 4.60 17.81
C GLN A 305 17.05 5.23 19.16
N ALA A 306 16.65 6.47 19.38
CA ALA A 306 16.82 7.15 20.68
C ALA A 306 16.03 6.44 21.79
N ASN A 307 14.75 6.11 21.55
CA ASN A 307 13.94 5.40 22.54
C ASN A 307 14.51 4.01 22.90
N PHE A 308 15.07 3.28 21.95
CA PHE A 308 15.65 1.96 22.17
C PHE A 308 17.02 2.06 22.87
N LYS A 309 17.81 3.08 22.56
CA LYS A 309 19.07 3.35 23.25
C LYS A 309 18.88 3.55 24.75
N ASP A 310 17.79 4.21 25.19
CA ASP A 310 17.46 4.40 26.61
C ASP A 310 17.14 3.09 27.33
N LEU A 311 16.93 2.01 26.58
CA LEU A 311 16.74 0.65 27.09
C LEU A 311 18.01 -0.21 27.01
N GLY A 312 19.13 0.34 26.52
CA GLY A 312 20.36 -0.39 26.27
C GLY A 312 20.30 -1.26 25.00
N ILE A 313 19.49 -0.87 24.00
CA ILE A 313 19.40 -1.57 22.72
C ILE A 313 20.16 -0.77 21.65
N ASP A 314 21.05 -1.43 20.93
CA ASP A 314 21.82 -0.86 19.83
C ASP A 314 21.08 -1.09 18.50
N MET A 315 20.27 -0.11 18.08
CA MET A 315 19.59 -0.11 16.80
C MET A 315 20.36 0.69 15.76
N GLN A 316 20.78 0.05 14.68
CA GLN A 316 21.44 0.70 13.54
C GLN A 316 20.42 1.03 12.45
N ILE A 317 20.56 2.20 11.79
CA ILE A 317 19.67 2.63 10.72
C ILE A 317 20.40 2.53 9.39
N ARG A 318 19.78 1.85 8.42
CA ARG A 318 20.28 1.75 7.06
C ARG A 318 19.24 2.23 6.06
N VAL A 319 19.63 3.23 5.25
CA VAL A 319 18.80 3.79 4.19
C VAL A 319 19.28 3.26 2.85
N VAL A 320 18.37 2.70 2.04
CA VAL A 320 18.71 2.01 0.80
C VAL A 320 17.79 2.49 -0.33
N GLU A 321 18.30 2.56 -1.57
CA GLU A 321 17.49 2.82 -2.75
C GLU A 321 16.33 1.82 -2.86
N TRP A 322 15.17 2.28 -3.37
CA TRP A 322 13.91 1.54 -3.33
C TRP A 322 13.97 0.15 -3.97
N SER A 323 14.51 0.06 -5.21
CA SER A 323 14.57 -1.23 -5.92
C SER A 323 15.50 -2.21 -5.20
N ALA A 324 16.65 -1.72 -4.73
CA ALA A 324 17.59 -2.52 -3.95
C ALA A 324 17.00 -2.93 -2.60
N PHE A 325 16.20 -2.07 -1.95
CA PHE A 325 15.49 -2.39 -0.71
C PHE A 325 14.53 -3.57 -0.90
N LEU A 326 13.72 -3.54 -1.95
CA LEU A 326 12.79 -4.63 -2.25
C LEU A 326 13.52 -5.91 -2.65
N GLU A 327 14.40 -5.84 -3.66
CA GLU A 327 15.00 -7.03 -4.27
C GLU A 327 16.01 -7.74 -3.37
N LYS A 328 16.82 -6.97 -2.62
CA LYS A 328 17.94 -7.54 -1.82
C LYS A 328 17.55 -7.84 -0.38
N PHE A 329 16.52 -7.17 0.16
CA PHE A 329 16.18 -7.31 1.57
C PHE A 329 14.77 -7.86 1.77
N VAL A 330 13.72 -7.25 1.21
CA VAL A 330 12.34 -7.68 1.42
C VAL A 330 12.07 -9.02 0.74
N ASP A 331 12.35 -9.15 -0.56
CA ASP A 331 12.09 -10.37 -1.35
C ASP A 331 12.94 -11.56 -0.90
N THR A 332 14.14 -11.29 -0.41
CA THR A 332 15.08 -12.32 0.11
C THR A 332 14.93 -12.55 1.61
N ARG A 333 14.14 -11.70 2.31
CA ARG A 333 14.03 -11.70 3.79
C ARG A 333 15.35 -11.53 4.53
N ASN A 334 16.30 -10.86 3.90
CA ASN A 334 17.60 -10.61 4.48
C ASN A 334 17.62 -9.29 5.25
N PHE A 335 16.89 -9.22 6.35
CA PHE A 335 16.80 -8.08 7.25
C PHE A 335 16.55 -8.56 8.68
N ASP A 336 16.91 -7.75 9.66
CA ASP A 336 16.52 -7.93 11.06
C ASP A 336 15.14 -7.29 11.30
N ALA A 337 15.01 -6.02 10.96
CA ALA A 337 13.76 -5.29 10.97
C ALA A 337 13.71 -4.26 9.82
N ILE A 338 12.51 -3.86 9.41
CA ILE A 338 12.31 -2.88 8.35
C ILE A 338 11.25 -1.85 8.74
N ILE A 339 11.43 -0.60 8.33
CA ILE A 339 10.33 0.37 8.32
C ILE A 339 9.78 0.46 6.91
N LEU A 340 8.50 0.09 6.79
CA LEU A 340 7.78 0.09 5.53
C LEU A 340 6.33 0.54 5.77
N GLY A 341 5.51 0.62 4.76
CA GLY A 341 4.09 0.91 4.85
C GLY A 341 3.29 0.05 3.89
N TRP A 342 2.01 -0.11 4.21
CA TRP A 342 1.05 -0.71 3.30
C TRP A 342 0.04 0.33 2.85
N ALA A 343 -0.26 0.33 1.56
CA ALA A 343 -1.44 0.96 1.00
C ALA A 343 -2.49 -0.15 0.82
N LEU A 344 -3.64 0.01 1.45
CA LEU A 344 -4.73 -0.95 1.44
C LEU A 344 -5.81 -0.53 0.46
N GLY A 345 -6.59 -1.49 -0.03
CA GLY A 345 -7.85 -1.24 -0.70
C GLY A 345 -9.01 -1.07 0.29
N PRO A 346 -10.22 -0.76 -0.20
CA PRO A 346 -11.43 -0.70 0.63
C PRO A 346 -11.88 -2.08 1.13
N GLU A 347 -11.44 -3.15 0.47
CA GLU A 347 -11.72 -4.54 0.84
C GLU A 347 -10.77 -4.97 1.99
N PRO A 348 -11.31 -5.49 3.12
CA PRO A 348 -10.51 -5.85 4.30
C PRO A 348 -9.78 -7.19 4.20
N ASP A 349 -9.58 -7.74 3.03
CA ASP A 349 -8.87 -9.01 2.88
C ASP A 349 -7.39 -8.88 3.23
N GLN A 350 -6.97 -9.63 4.25
CA GLN A 350 -5.59 -9.62 4.77
C GLN A 350 -4.82 -10.91 4.47
N TYR A 351 -5.37 -11.80 3.64
CA TYR A 351 -4.80 -13.11 3.36
C TYR A 351 -3.36 -13.03 2.84
N ASN A 352 -3.11 -12.15 1.88
CA ASN A 352 -1.80 -12.01 1.24
C ASN A 352 -0.71 -11.55 2.22
N PHE A 353 -1.10 -10.84 3.28
CA PHE A 353 -0.16 -10.28 4.25
C PHE A 353 0.16 -11.24 5.41
N TRP A 354 -0.83 -12.04 5.84
CA TRP A 354 -0.74 -12.77 7.11
C TRP A 354 -0.87 -14.28 7.02
N HIS A 355 -1.46 -14.84 5.94
CA HIS A 355 -1.60 -16.29 5.83
C HIS A 355 -0.22 -16.96 5.72
N SER A 356 0.01 -18.04 6.46
CA SER A 356 1.30 -18.72 6.54
C SER A 356 1.79 -19.26 5.19
N SER A 357 0.88 -19.54 4.24
CA SER A 357 1.23 -19.94 2.88
C SER A 357 1.83 -18.82 2.02
N GLN A 358 1.72 -17.55 2.45
CA GLN A 358 2.16 -16.38 1.70
C GLN A 358 3.59 -15.93 2.05
N THR A 359 4.45 -16.90 2.37
CA THR A 359 5.87 -16.69 2.72
C THR A 359 6.83 -16.98 1.57
N GLY A 360 6.35 -17.25 0.36
CA GLY A 360 7.18 -17.48 -0.84
C GLY A 360 7.86 -16.20 -1.35
N LYS A 361 8.80 -16.33 -2.28
CA LYS A 361 9.47 -15.19 -2.92
C LYS A 361 8.45 -14.24 -3.55
N LYS A 362 8.60 -12.94 -3.32
CA LYS A 362 7.68 -11.86 -3.77
C LYS A 362 6.27 -11.93 -3.17
N GLN A 363 6.03 -12.78 -2.16
CA GLN A 363 4.79 -12.78 -1.40
C GLN A 363 4.91 -11.86 -0.17
N PHE A 364 3.77 -11.41 0.37
CA PHE A 364 3.75 -10.27 1.30
C PHE A 364 3.93 -10.63 2.77
N ASN A 365 3.81 -11.91 3.14
CA ASN A 365 4.18 -12.35 4.49
C ASN A 365 5.71 -12.53 4.61
N PHE A 366 6.45 -11.47 4.35
CA PHE A 366 7.92 -11.52 4.34
C PHE A 366 8.54 -11.53 5.75
N VAL A 367 7.80 -11.19 6.79
CA VAL A 367 8.24 -11.31 8.19
C VAL A 367 8.19 -12.75 8.71
N GLY A 368 7.55 -13.67 7.96
CA GLY A 368 7.48 -15.08 8.29
C GLY A 368 6.51 -15.40 9.42
N TYR A 369 5.44 -14.61 9.55
CA TYR A 369 4.38 -14.85 10.53
C TYR A 369 3.64 -16.17 10.25
N ASN A 370 3.33 -16.89 11.34
CA ASN A 370 2.60 -18.17 11.27
C ASN A 370 1.77 -18.35 12.55
N ASN A 371 0.46 -18.39 12.38
CA ASN A 371 -0.48 -18.70 13.45
C ASN A 371 -1.68 -19.42 12.83
N PRO A 372 -1.92 -20.70 13.17
CA PRO A 372 -3.00 -21.50 12.57
C PRO A 372 -4.40 -20.89 12.77
N ARG A 373 -4.65 -20.20 13.89
CA ARG A 373 -5.94 -19.54 14.12
C ARG A 373 -6.13 -18.34 13.22
N VAL A 374 -5.06 -17.59 12.94
CA VAL A 374 -5.09 -16.47 11.98
C VAL A 374 -5.34 -16.99 10.57
N ASP A 375 -4.68 -18.09 10.17
CA ASP A 375 -4.94 -18.74 8.87
C ASP A 375 -6.41 -19.12 8.72
N GLU A 376 -6.97 -19.77 9.75
CA GLU A 376 -8.41 -20.15 9.77
C GLU A 376 -9.32 -18.91 9.67
N LEU A 377 -9.04 -17.84 10.41
CA LEU A 377 -9.85 -16.61 10.40
C LEU A 377 -9.78 -15.88 9.05
N LEU A 378 -8.64 -15.91 8.38
CA LEU A 378 -8.49 -15.39 7.03
C LEU A 378 -9.36 -16.15 6.03
N GLU A 379 -9.38 -17.50 6.11
CA GLU A 379 -10.25 -18.34 5.29
C GLU A 379 -11.73 -18.11 5.62
N ILE A 380 -12.10 -18.00 6.89
CA ILE A 380 -13.47 -17.67 7.32
C ILE A 380 -13.89 -16.31 6.76
N SER A 381 -13.03 -15.28 6.88
CA SER A 381 -13.32 -13.95 6.37
C SER A 381 -13.56 -13.95 4.86
N ARG A 382 -12.77 -14.70 4.09
CA ARG A 382 -12.95 -14.84 2.64
C ARG A 382 -14.24 -15.55 2.25
N ARG A 383 -14.70 -16.54 3.05
CA ARG A 383 -15.93 -17.30 2.77
C ARG A 383 -17.21 -16.62 3.26
N THR A 384 -17.10 -15.68 4.20
CA THR A 384 -18.25 -15.04 4.85
C THR A 384 -18.66 -13.77 4.14
N VAL A 385 -19.75 -13.82 3.37
CA VAL A 385 -20.29 -12.66 2.63
C VAL A 385 -21.09 -11.74 3.55
N GLU A 386 -21.75 -12.28 4.60
CA GLU A 386 -22.53 -11.49 5.54
C GLU A 386 -21.59 -10.61 6.38
N ARG A 387 -21.86 -9.29 6.37
CA ARG A 387 -20.97 -8.25 6.88
C ARG A 387 -20.68 -8.37 8.38
N GLU A 388 -21.71 -8.61 9.19
CA GLU A 388 -21.54 -8.65 10.65
C GLU A 388 -20.85 -9.96 11.12
N ALA A 389 -21.12 -11.08 10.45
CA ALA A 389 -20.39 -12.32 10.71
C ALA A 389 -18.92 -12.22 10.27
N ARG A 390 -18.66 -11.62 9.11
CA ARG A 390 -17.31 -11.36 8.61
C ARG A 390 -16.54 -10.42 9.55
N LYS A 391 -17.18 -9.37 10.05
CA LYS A 391 -16.63 -8.42 11.02
C LYS A 391 -16.14 -9.11 12.29
N LYS A 392 -16.88 -10.09 12.82
CA LYS A 392 -16.46 -10.86 14.00
C LYS A 392 -15.14 -11.58 13.75
N ALA A 393 -15.01 -12.26 12.62
CA ALA A 393 -13.76 -12.95 12.24
C ALA A 393 -12.59 -11.96 12.08
N LEU A 394 -12.84 -10.80 11.43
CA LEU A 394 -11.85 -9.74 11.27
C LEU A 394 -11.42 -9.10 12.60
N TYR A 395 -12.32 -8.95 13.55
CA TYR A 395 -12.02 -8.41 14.87
C TYR A 395 -11.15 -9.36 15.69
N GLU A 396 -11.47 -10.67 15.68
CA GLU A 396 -10.65 -11.68 16.33
C GLU A 396 -9.25 -11.75 15.69
N LEU A 397 -9.19 -11.80 14.36
CA LEU A 397 -7.92 -11.76 13.61
C LEU A 397 -7.04 -10.56 14.00
N GLN A 398 -7.61 -9.36 14.04
CA GLN A 398 -6.88 -8.15 14.42
C GLN A 398 -6.39 -8.20 15.87
N SER A 399 -7.21 -8.76 16.78
CA SER A 399 -6.81 -8.90 18.20
C SER A 399 -5.62 -9.85 18.36
N ILE A 400 -5.62 -10.98 17.65
CA ILE A 400 -4.51 -11.93 17.67
C ILE A 400 -3.25 -11.30 17.07
N LEU A 401 -3.36 -10.63 15.91
CA LEU A 401 -2.23 -9.97 15.28
C LEU A 401 -1.65 -8.86 16.18
N ALA A 402 -2.51 -8.04 16.79
CA ALA A 402 -2.07 -6.98 17.71
C ALA A 402 -1.34 -7.56 18.92
N ASP A 403 -1.81 -8.70 19.47
CA ASP A 403 -1.18 -9.38 20.60
C ASP A 403 0.09 -10.14 20.19
N ASP A 404 0.11 -10.82 19.02
CA ASP A 404 1.33 -11.48 18.53
C ASP A 404 2.42 -10.50 18.10
N ALA A 405 2.02 -9.26 17.77
CA ALA A 405 2.90 -8.15 17.43
C ALA A 405 3.99 -8.49 16.39
N PRO A 406 3.66 -9.10 15.22
CA PRO A 406 4.65 -9.33 14.16
C PRO A 406 5.20 -8.02 13.59
N TYR A 407 4.44 -6.95 13.73
CA TYR A 407 4.83 -5.55 13.51
C TYR A 407 4.67 -4.75 14.82
N ALA A 408 5.45 -3.71 14.95
CA ALA A 408 5.03 -2.55 15.70
C ALA A 408 4.34 -1.59 14.71
N TRP A 409 3.00 -1.59 14.71
CA TRP A 409 2.24 -0.60 13.95
C TRP A 409 2.50 0.77 14.56
N LEU A 410 2.86 1.74 13.73
CA LEU A 410 3.31 3.04 14.19
C LEU A 410 2.19 4.06 14.08
N PHE A 411 1.77 4.33 12.85
CA PHE A 411 0.75 5.33 12.57
C PHE A 411 0.11 5.14 11.19
N THR A 412 -1.08 5.70 11.03
CA THR A 412 -1.67 6.01 9.74
C THR A 412 -1.50 7.51 9.49
N PRO A 413 -0.72 7.93 8.47
CA PRO A 413 -0.53 9.34 8.18
C PRO A 413 -1.71 9.89 7.40
N ASP A 414 -2.03 11.16 7.61
CA ASP A 414 -2.91 11.88 6.70
C ASP A 414 -2.17 12.19 5.40
N SER A 415 -2.89 12.07 4.29
CA SER A 415 -2.41 12.48 2.99
C SER A 415 -2.55 13.98 2.85
N LEU A 416 -1.44 14.67 2.62
CA LEU A 416 -1.37 16.12 2.48
C LEU A 416 -1.06 16.45 1.03
N ALA A 417 -2.09 16.76 0.24
CA ALA A 417 -1.94 17.04 -1.18
C ALA A 417 -2.36 18.46 -1.53
N VAL A 418 -1.72 19.01 -2.54
CA VAL A 418 -2.11 20.28 -3.13
C VAL A 418 -2.38 20.11 -4.61
N VAL A 419 -3.33 20.91 -5.11
CA VAL A 419 -3.67 21.00 -6.53
C VAL A 419 -3.72 22.46 -6.92
N HIS A 420 -3.14 22.80 -8.06
CA HIS A 420 -3.15 24.16 -8.61
C HIS A 420 -4.59 24.65 -8.82
N THR A 421 -4.88 25.87 -8.39
CA THR A 421 -6.25 26.44 -8.44
C THR A 421 -6.84 26.53 -9.84
N ARG A 422 -6.03 26.42 -10.92
CA ARG A 422 -6.55 26.33 -12.30
C ARG A 422 -7.31 25.03 -12.58
N ILE A 423 -7.02 23.95 -11.84
CA ILE A 423 -7.73 22.67 -11.99
C ILE A 423 -9.02 22.71 -11.19
N ARG A 424 -10.12 22.32 -11.83
CA ARG A 424 -11.47 22.26 -11.27
C ARG A 424 -12.01 20.84 -11.31
N GLY A 425 -13.07 20.58 -10.53
CA GLY A 425 -13.71 19.26 -10.47
C GLY A 425 -12.99 18.25 -9.59
N VAL A 426 -12.03 18.70 -8.79
CA VAL A 426 -11.32 17.83 -7.83
C VAL A 426 -12.21 17.56 -6.63
N GLU A 427 -12.53 16.29 -6.41
CA GLU A 427 -13.33 15.82 -5.27
C GLU A 427 -12.47 14.96 -4.35
N LYS A 428 -12.78 15.00 -3.05
CA LYS A 428 -12.11 14.21 -2.02
C LYS A 428 -12.96 13.01 -1.62
N ASP A 429 -12.35 11.84 -1.61
CA ASP A 429 -12.94 10.60 -1.14
C ASP A 429 -11.94 9.84 -0.26
N ILE A 430 -12.33 8.70 0.31
CA ILE A 430 -11.42 7.79 1.03
C ILE A 430 -10.29 7.25 0.12
N ALA A 431 -10.58 7.12 -1.17
CA ALA A 431 -9.59 6.78 -2.20
C ALA A 431 -8.67 7.96 -2.57
N GLY A 432 -8.84 9.12 -1.94
CA GLY A 432 -8.09 10.35 -2.19
C GLY A 432 -8.74 11.24 -3.23
N ILE A 433 -7.95 12.17 -3.77
CA ILE A 433 -8.43 13.17 -4.73
C ILE A 433 -8.28 12.75 -6.20
N GLY A 434 -7.73 11.57 -6.46
CA GLY A 434 -7.46 11.10 -7.82
C GLY A 434 -8.55 10.20 -8.41
N HIS A 435 -9.60 9.88 -7.65
CA HIS A 435 -10.62 8.91 -8.04
C HIS A 435 -11.49 9.37 -9.23
N ASN A 436 -11.60 10.68 -9.46
CA ASN A 436 -12.41 11.28 -10.50
C ASN A 436 -11.61 12.13 -11.50
N PHE A 437 -10.31 11.85 -11.66
CA PHE A 437 -9.39 12.70 -12.45
C PHE A 437 -9.79 12.85 -13.92
N GLU A 438 -10.57 11.96 -14.50
CA GLU A 438 -11.10 12.02 -15.85
C GLU A 438 -12.15 13.12 -16.03
N HIS A 439 -12.74 13.60 -14.92
CA HIS A 439 -13.71 14.70 -14.89
C HIS A 439 -13.06 16.06 -14.60
N TRP A 440 -11.78 16.08 -14.28
CA TRP A 440 -11.09 17.35 -14.03
C TRP A 440 -11.04 18.20 -15.29
N TRP A 441 -11.04 19.51 -15.11
CA TRP A 441 -11.01 20.45 -16.22
C TRP A 441 -10.27 21.74 -15.84
N ILE A 442 -9.82 22.49 -16.86
CA ILE A 442 -9.16 23.77 -16.71
C ILE A 442 -9.97 24.81 -17.49
N PRO A 443 -10.38 25.95 -16.88
CA PRO A 443 -11.09 27.03 -17.56
C PRO A 443 -10.30 27.52 -18.77
N ALA A 444 -11.00 27.80 -19.90
CA ALA A 444 -10.36 28.19 -21.16
C ALA A 444 -9.35 29.34 -21.04
N PRO A 445 -9.58 30.41 -20.24
CA PRO A 445 -8.59 31.47 -20.06
C PRO A 445 -7.30 31.01 -19.33
N MET A 446 -7.33 29.86 -18.64
CA MET A 446 -6.21 29.33 -17.87
C MET A 446 -5.47 28.17 -18.57
N GLN A 447 -5.96 27.72 -19.74
CA GLN A 447 -5.37 26.61 -20.49
C GLN A 447 -4.07 26.98 -21.21
N ALA A 448 -3.84 28.25 -21.49
CA ALA A 448 -2.71 28.73 -22.31
C ALA A 448 -1.44 29.05 -21.53
N ALA A 449 -1.35 28.77 -20.25
CA ALA A 449 -0.25 29.20 -19.40
C ALA A 449 0.64 28.04 -18.93
N ILE A 450 1.15 27.22 -19.87
CA ILE A 450 2.34 26.39 -19.60
C ILE A 450 3.41 26.88 -20.57
N PRO A 451 4.53 27.43 -20.07
CA PRO A 451 5.67 27.78 -20.91
C PRO A 451 6.33 26.52 -21.48
#